data_f339b24ebfdf32b3ec0f739432762970
#
_entry.id   f339b24ebfdf32b3ec0f739432762970
#
_cell.length_a   1.000
_cell.length_b   1.000
_cell.length_c   1.000
_cell.angle_alpha   90.00
_cell.angle_beta   90.00
_cell.angle_gamma   90.00
#
_symmetry.space_group_name_H-M   'P 1'
#
loop_
_entity.id
_entity.type
_entity.pdbx_description
1 polymer ?
#
loop_
_entity_poly.entity_id
_entity_poly.type
_entity_poly.pdbx_seq_one_letter_code
_entity_poly.pdbx_strand_id
1 'polypeptide(L)'
;MSAQTLIAVIGEGTLSHRDHAALAEEVGRRIAQAGYGLICGGLGGVMEAACRGARNAGGLTVGVLPGVEAVEANQHVSVAIPTGMGQMRNVIIVMAARAVIAIGGGAGTLSEIGHALRLGRRVIGLRTWQVAIGGRPAEVHVATTAEEAVRLALEPEGAR
;
A
#
# COMPACT_ATOMS: atom_id res chain seq x y z
N MET A 1 -2.61 -22.22 12.96
CA MET A 1 -2.03 -20.87 12.75
C MET A 1 -2.98 -20.05 11.91
N SER A 2 -3.37 -18.89 12.36
CA SER A 2 -4.10 -17.94 11.53
C SER A 2 -3.15 -17.28 10.54
N ALA A 3 -3.59 -17.11 9.28
CA ALA A 3 -2.84 -16.35 8.30
C ALA A 3 -2.73 -14.88 8.76
N GLN A 4 -1.55 -14.29 8.59
CA GLN A 4 -1.36 -12.88 8.91
C GLN A 4 -2.13 -12.00 7.92
N THR A 5 -2.96 -11.10 8.44
CA THR A 5 -3.70 -10.14 7.62
C THR A 5 -2.75 -9.06 7.08
N LEU A 6 -2.87 -8.75 5.79
CA LEU A 6 -2.02 -7.78 5.11
C LEU A 6 -2.76 -6.46 4.85
N ILE A 7 -2.04 -5.35 4.97
CA ILE A 7 -2.46 -4.02 4.52
C ILE A 7 -1.57 -3.63 3.33
N ALA A 8 -2.17 -3.21 2.22
CA ALA A 8 -1.42 -2.75 1.07
C ALA A 8 -1.00 -1.29 1.26
N VAL A 9 0.26 -1.00 0.92
CA VAL A 9 0.75 0.36 0.73
C VAL A 9 1.15 0.52 -0.73
N ILE A 10 0.47 1.42 -1.41
CA ILE A 10 0.68 1.73 -2.82
C ILE A 10 1.10 3.19 -2.98
N GLY A 11 1.87 3.48 -4.02
CA GLY A 11 2.36 4.83 -4.27
C GLY A 11 3.42 4.85 -5.36
N GLU A 12 4.05 6.01 -5.51
CA GLU A 12 5.03 6.25 -6.55
C GLU A 12 6.34 5.48 -6.31
N GLY A 13 6.90 4.93 -7.38
CA GLY A 13 8.19 4.24 -7.36
C GLY A 13 9.38 5.20 -7.32
N THR A 14 9.20 6.45 -7.75
CA THR A 14 10.16 7.55 -7.63
C THR A 14 9.48 8.69 -6.90
N LEU A 15 10.07 9.12 -5.79
CA LEU A 15 9.48 10.13 -4.91
C LEU A 15 9.42 11.50 -5.58
N SER A 16 8.22 12.05 -5.70
CA SER A 16 7.97 13.42 -6.18
C SER A 16 8.11 14.46 -5.06
N HIS A 17 7.87 14.06 -3.81
CA HIS A 17 7.98 14.90 -2.62
C HIS A 17 8.71 14.19 -1.49
N ARG A 18 9.57 14.90 -0.77
CA ARG A 18 10.30 14.36 0.40
C ARG A 18 9.37 13.84 1.48
N ASP A 19 8.26 14.51 1.69
CA ASP A 19 7.27 14.15 2.72
C ASP A 19 6.59 12.81 2.46
N HIS A 20 6.52 12.35 1.20
CA HIS A 20 5.92 11.05 0.87
C HIS A 20 6.72 9.89 1.45
N ALA A 21 8.05 9.99 1.46
CA ALA A 21 8.90 8.96 2.09
C ALA A 21 8.66 8.89 3.59
N ALA A 22 8.64 10.04 4.28
CA ALA A 22 8.41 10.09 5.73
C ALA A 22 7.01 9.56 6.11
N LEU A 23 5.99 9.94 5.35
CA LEU A 23 4.63 9.42 5.53
C LEU A 23 4.56 7.90 5.33
N ALA A 24 5.19 7.39 4.27
CA ALA A 24 5.19 5.97 3.95
C ALA A 24 5.92 5.15 5.03
N GLU A 25 7.07 5.63 5.50
CA GLU A 25 7.82 4.98 6.57
C GLU A 25 7.01 4.92 7.87
N GLU A 26 6.36 6.02 8.24
CA GLU A 26 5.50 6.07 9.44
C GLU A 26 4.27 5.16 9.28
N VAL A 27 3.65 5.11 8.11
CA VAL A 27 2.54 4.18 7.82
C VAL A 27 3.02 2.73 7.99
N GLY A 28 4.14 2.36 7.40
CA GLY A 28 4.70 1.01 7.54
C GLY A 28 4.98 0.63 8.98
N ARG A 29 5.60 1.53 9.75
CA ARG A 29 5.88 1.34 11.17
C ARG A 29 4.59 1.07 11.95
N ARG A 30 3.54 1.86 11.73
CA ARG A 30 2.26 1.73 12.43
C ARG A 30 1.49 0.46 12.05
N ILE A 31 1.55 0.04 10.80
CA ILE A 31 0.98 -1.25 10.35
C ILE A 31 1.60 -2.40 11.14
N ALA A 32 2.93 -2.43 11.22
CA ALA A 32 3.65 -3.46 11.95
C ALA A 32 3.34 -3.44 13.46
N GLN A 33 3.32 -2.26 14.08
CA GLN A 33 2.98 -2.09 15.50
C GLN A 33 1.56 -2.54 15.84
N ALA A 34 0.64 -2.44 14.88
CA ALA A 34 -0.73 -2.94 15.03
C ALA A 34 -0.85 -4.47 14.79
N GLY A 35 0.26 -5.16 14.52
CA GLY A 35 0.29 -6.61 14.33
C GLY A 35 -0.08 -7.09 12.92
N TYR A 36 -0.14 -6.17 11.95
CA TYR A 36 -0.44 -6.50 10.54
C TYR A 36 0.83 -6.61 9.70
N GLY A 37 0.76 -7.40 8.63
CA GLY A 37 1.79 -7.42 7.60
C GLY A 37 1.55 -6.33 6.56
N LEU A 38 2.62 -5.89 5.90
CA LEU A 38 2.58 -4.94 4.80
C LEU A 38 2.77 -5.67 3.48
N ILE A 39 1.96 -5.35 2.46
CA ILE A 39 2.15 -5.80 1.09
C ILE A 39 2.26 -4.61 0.15
N CYS A 40 3.17 -4.68 -0.81
CA CYS A 40 3.40 -3.63 -1.80
C CYS A 40 3.97 -4.20 -3.10
N GLY A 41 4.28 -3.31 -4.04
CA GLY A 41 4.93 -3.69 -5.30
C GLY A 41 6.42 -4.06 -5.21
N GLY A 42 7.02 -3.92 -4.04
CA GLY A 42 8.36 -4.40 -3.72
C GLY A 42 9.52 -3.58 -4.29
N LEU A 43 9.26 -2.46 -4.98
CA LEU A 43 10.27 -1.62 -5.61
C LEU A 43 10.66 -0.40 -4.75
N GLY A 44 11.10 0.68 -5.35
CA GLY A 44 11.57 1.90 -4.68
C GLY A 44 10.48 2.86 -4.24
N GLY A 45 10.88 4.07 -3.86
CA GLY A 45 9.99 5.16 -3.52
C GLY A 45 9.15 4.92 -2.28
N VAL A 46 7.85 5.11 -2.39
CA VAL A 46 6.88 4.88 -1.31
C VAL A 46 6.90 3.44 -0.82
N MET A 47 7.05 2.47 -1.71
CA MET A 47 7.10 1.04 -1.37
C MET A 47 8.30 0.71 -0.48
N GLU A 48 9.48 1.19 -0.84
CA GLU A 48 10.70 0.98 -0.06
C GLU A 48 10.63 1.67 1.31
N ALA A 49 10.15 2.91 1.37
CA ALA A 49 10.01 3.65 2.62
C ALA A 49 9.03 2.96 3.58
N ALA A 50 7.89 2.50 3.07
CA ALA A 50 6.91 1.76 3.87
C ALA A 50 7.48 0.42 4.39
N CYS A 51 8.17 -0.34 3.53
CA CYS A 51 8.85 -1.57 3.94
C CYS A 51 9.91 -1.30 5.03
N ARG A 52 10.70 -0.24 4.89
CA ARG A 52 11.69 0.15 5.90
C ARG A 52 11.04 0.41 7.26
N GLY A 53 9.97 1.20 7.29
CA GLY A 53 9.24 1.49 8.51
C GLY A 53 8.68 0.23 9.18
N ALA A 54 8.06 -0.66 8.41
CA ALA A 54 7.52 -1.92 8.90
C ALA A 54 8.62 -2.86 9.43
N ARG A 55 9.72 -3.01 8.70
CA ARG A 55 10.87 -3.85 9.10
C ARG A 55 11.53 -3.35 10.38
N ASN A 56 11.72 -2.05 10.51
CA ASN A 56 12.31 -1.45 11.71
C ASN A 56 11.42 -1.66 12.95
N ALA A 57 10.14 -1.86 12.78
CA ALA A 57 9.18 -2.23 13.83
C ALA A 57 8.96 -3.75 13.98
N GLY A 58 9.78 -4.58 13.33
CA GLY A 58 9.69 -6.05 13.41
C GLY A 58 8.56 -6.68 12.58
N GLY A 59 7.96 -5.93 11.65
CA GLY A 59 6.83 -6.39 10.86
C GLY A 59 7.21 -7.21 9.63
N LEU A 60 6.25 -8.00 9.12
CA LEU A 60 6.33 -8.71 7.86
C LEU A 60 6.14 -7.74 6.70
N THR A 61 6.99 -7.86 5.67
CA THR A 61 6.86 -7.13 4.41
C THR A 61 6.85 -8.08 3.22
N VAL A 62 5.85 -7.96 2.37
CA VAL A 62 5.67 -8.77 1.16
C VAL A 62 5.75 -7.87 -0.06
N GLY A 63 6.67 -8.18 -0.97
CA GLY A 63 6.83 -7.48 -2.24
C GLY A 63 6.36 -8.35 -3.41
N VAL A 64 5.33 -7.94 -4.12
CA VAL A 64 4.86 -8.59 -5.34
C VAL A 64 5.52 -7.90 -6.53
N LEU A 65 6.53 -8.56 -7.11
CA LEU A 65 7.41 -7.96 -8.11
C LEU A 65 6.86 -8.11 -9.53
N PRO A 66 7.08 -7.09 -10.39
CA PRO A 66 6.68 -7.16 -11.79
C PRO A 66 7.57 -8.08 -12.63
N GLY A 67 8.83 -8.21 -12.24
CA GLY A 67 9.84 -9.02 -12.92
C GLY A 67 9.84 -10.48 -12.49
N VAL A 68 10.87 -11.21 -12.90
CA VAL A 68 11.03 -12.65 -12.66
C VAL A 68 12.06 -12.99 -11.59
N GLU A 69 12.80 -11.99 -11.11
CA GLU A 69 13.91 -12.18 -10.18
C GLU A 69 13.59 -11.57 -8.80
N ALA A 70 13.77 -12.35 -7.75
CA ALA A 70 13.57 -11.88 -6.38
C ALA A 70 14.55 -10.76 -5.96
N VAL A 71 15.72 -10.70 -6.59
CA VAL A 71 16.74 -9.67 -6.33
C VAL A 71 16.31 -8.25 -6.72
N GLU A 72 15.26 -8.12 -7.53
CA GLU A 72 14.67 -6.82 -7.88
C GLU A 72 13.97 -6.13 -6.70
N ALA A 73 13.64 -6.89 -5.64
CA ALA A 73 13.00 -6.36 -4.45
C ALA A 73 13.91 -5.38 -3.70
N ASN A 74 13.33 -4.32 -3.12
CA ASN A 74 14.06 -3.48 -2.20
C ASN A 74 14.52 -4.29 -0.97
N GLN A 75 15.61 -3.84 -0.34
CA GLN A 75 16.28 -4.55 0.75
C GLN A 75 15.43 -4.75 2.02
N HIS A 76 14.28 -4.08 2.13
CA HIS A 76 13.39 -4.15 3.29
C HIS A 76 12.22 -5.12 3.08
N VAL A 77 12.15 -5.79 1.93
CA VAL A 77 11.17 -6.84 1.66
C VAL A 77 11.60 -8.14 2.32
N SER A 78 10.72 -8.74 3.15
CA SER A 78 10.98 -10.04 3.80
C SER A 78 10.67 -11.22 2.89
N VAL A 79 9.58 -11.09 2.11
CA VAL A 79 9.11 -12.12 1.18
C VAL A 79 8.92 -11.48 -0.18
N ALA A 80 9.78 -11.83 -1.12
CA ALA A 80 9.70 -11.39 -2.51
C ALA A 80 8.94 -12.43 -3.34
N ILE A 81 7.94 -11.98 -4.10
CA ILE A 81 7.14 -12.81 -5.00
C ILE A 81 7.33 -12.31 -6.44
N PRO A 82 8.30 -12.84 -7.19
CA PRO A 82 8.46 -12.53 -8.60
C PRO A 82 7.28 -13.11 -9.40
N THR A 83 6.66 -12.30 -10.24
CA THR A 83 5.49 -12.74 -11.00
C THR A 83 5.72 -12.81 -12.51
N GLY A 84 6.66 -12.03 -13.03
CA GLY A 84 6.84 -11.87 -14.47
C GLY A 84 5.65 -11.20 -15.18
N MET A 85 4.71 -10.62 -14.43
CA MET A 85 3.45 -10.09 -14.96
C MET A 85 3.49 -8.59 -15.27
N GLY A 86 4.64 -7.94 -15.05
CA GLY A 86 4.73 -6.48 -15.20
C GLY A 86 3.70 -5.77 -14.32
N GLN A 87 3.07 -4.74 -14.84
CA GLN A 87 2.08 -3.95 -14.10
C GLN A 87 0.78 -4.73 -13.78
N MET A 88 0.52 -5.84 -14.46
CA MET A 88 -0.67 -6.67 -14.18
C MET A 88 -0.65 -7.27 -12.77
N ARG A 89 0.53 -7.37 -12.12
CA ARG A 89 0.64 -7.86 -10.74
C ARG A 89 -0.01 -6.92 -9.70
N ASN A 90 -0.33 -5.67 -10.07
CA ASN A 90 -0.98 -4.69 -9.18
C ASN A 90 -2.30 -5.22 -8.60
N VAL A 91 -3.03 -6.02 -9.36
CA VAL A 91 -4.27 -6.67 -8.90
C VAL A 91 -4.00 -7.62 -7.73
N ILE A 92 -2.89 -8.35 -7.75
CA ILE A 92 -2.51 -9.29 -6.68
C ILE A 92 -2.32 -8.55 -5.37
N ILE A 93 -1.66 -7.39 -5.40
CA ILE A 93 -1.40 -6.57 -4.21
C ILE A 93 -2.71 -6.20 -3.50
N VAL A 94 -3.66 -5.64 -4.26
CA VAL A 94 -4.93 -5.19 -3.68
C VAL A 94 -5.87 -6.35 -3.31
N MET A 95 -5.81 -7.46 -4.04
CA MET A 95 -6.58 -8.67 -3.70
C MET A 95 -6.14 -9.30 -2.38
N ALA A 96 -4.84 -9.36 -2.14
CA ALA A 96 -4.28 -9.97 -0.95
C ALA A 96 -4.46 -9.11 0.32
N ALA A 97 -4.79 -7.83 0.16
CA ALA A 97 -4.91 -6.90 1.26
C ALA A 97 -6.33 -6.77 1.79
N ARG A 98 -6.47 -6.55 3.09
CA ARG A 98 -7.72 -6.15 3.75
C ARG A 98 -8.13 -4.71 3.39
N ALA A 99 -7.17 -3.81 3.38
CA ALA A 99 -7.34 -2.40 3.05
C ALA A 99 -6.11 -1.89 2.29
N VAL A 100 -6.26 -0.75 1.63
CA VAL A 100 -5.23 -0.14 0.78
C VAL A 100 -4.98 1.29 1.23
N ILE A 101 -3.73 1.62 1.51
CA ILE A 101 -3.29 2.99 1.80
C ILE A 101 -2.49 3.49 0.60
N ALA A 102 -2.98 4.53 -0.06
CA ALA A 102 -2.35 5.16 -1.22
C ALA A 102 -1.64 6.45 -0.81
N ILE A 103 -0.36 6.58 -1.15
CA ILE A 103 0.48 7.73 -0.81
C ILE A 103 1.08 8.31 -2.09
N GLY A 104 0.76 9.56 -2.40
CA GLY A 104 1.18 10.18 -3.66
C GLY A 104 0.70 9.38 -4.87
N GLY A 105 1.55 9.20 -5.85
CA GLY A 105 1.37 8.21 -6.90
C GLY A 105 1.15 8.74 -8.30
N GLY A 106 1.55 7.91 -9.27
CA GLY A 106 1.33 8.10 -10.70
C GLY A 106 0.17 7.24 -11.22
N ALA A 107 0.16 6.99 -12.52
CA ALA A 107 -0.89 6.21 -13.20
C ALA A 107 -1.01 4.76 -12.67
N GLY A 108 0.11 4.15 -12.27
CA GLY A 108 0.10 2.82 -11.64
C GLY A 108 -0.69 2.80 -10.34
N THR A 109 -0.47 3.79 -9.48
CA THR A 109 -1.22 3.94 -8.22
C THR A 109 -2.71 4.19 -8.48
N LEU A 110 -3.05 4.98 -9.49
CA LEU A 110 -4.45 5.20 -9.90
C LEU A 110 -5.10 3.88 -10.34
N SER A 111 -4.40 3.03 -11.09
CA SER A 111 -4.91 1.72 -11.49
C SER A 111 -5.16 0.80 -10.30
N GLU A 112 -4.27 0.80 -9.32
CA GLU A 112 -4.44 0.03 -8.07
C GLU A 112 -5.63 0.53 -7.24
N ILE A 113 -5.83 1.85 -7.14
CA ILE A 113 -7.02 2.44 -6.51
C ILE A 113 -8.29 1.94 -7.23
N GLY A 114 -8.32 1.97 -8.55
CA GLY A 114 -9.45 1.47 -9.33
C GLY A 114 -9.75 -0.01 -9.09
N HIS A 115 -8.73 -0.85 -9.05
CA HIS A 115 -8.89 -2.27 -8.74
C HIS A 115 -9.37 -2.50 -7.30
N ALA A 116 -8.83 -1.75 -6.33
CA ALA A 116 -9.25 -1.84 -4.94
C ALA A 116 -10.72 -1.48 -4.75
N LEU A 117 -11.17 -0.39 -5.37
CA LEU A 117 -12.58 0.04 -5.35
C LEU A 117 -13.49 -1.01 -6.00
N ARG A 118 -13.10 -1.58 -7.14
CA ARG A 118 -13.83 -2.65 -7.81
C ARG A 118 -14.00 -3.89 -6.92
N LEU A 119 -12.99 -4.22 -6.12
CA LEU A 119 -13.02 -5.35 -5.20
C LEU A 119 -13.70 -5.04 -3.87
N GLY A 120 -14.25 -3.83 -3.69
CA GLY A 120 -14.85 -3.40 -2.44
C GLY A 120 -13.85 -3.25 -1.29
N ARG A 121 -12.56 -3.09 -1.60
CA ARG A 121 -11.55 -2.85 -0.59
C ARG A 121 -11.65 -1.41 -0.08
N ARG A 122 -11.46 -1.23 1.23
CA ARG A 122 -11.35 0.11 1.82
C ARG A 122 -10.06 0.76 1.31
N VAL A 123 -10.20 1.95 0.71
CA VAL A 123 -9.08 2.73 0.18
C VAL A 123 -8.92 4.00 1.02
N ILE A 124 -7.73 4.22 1.53
CA ILE A 124 -7.36 5.42 2.29
C ILE A 124 -6.31 6.19 1.48
N GLY A 125 -6.57 7.47 1.25
CA GLY A 125 -5.68 8.35 0.49
C GLY A 125 -4.92 9.31 1.39
N LEU A 126 -3.60 9.33 1.25
CA LEU A 126 -2.67 10.30 1.83
C LEU A 126 -2.00 11.07 0.70
N ARG A 127 -2.42 12.33 0.45
CA ARG A 127 -1.84 13.18 -0.62
C ARG A 127 -1.79 12.46 -1.97
N THR A 128 -2.86 11.74 -2.31
CA THR A 128 -2.97 10.95 -3.55
C THR A 128 -4.10 11.47 -4.44
N TRP A 129 -4.45 10.69 -5.44
CA TRP A 129 -5.49 10.99 -6.41
C TRP A 129 -6.85 11.28 -5.76
N GLN A 130 -7.50 12.33 -6.25
CA GLN A 130 -8.93 12.56 -6.01
C GLN A 130 -9.69 12.07 -7.23
N VAL A 131 -10.46 11.00 -7.07
CA VAL A 131 -11.18 10.34 -8.17
C VAL A 131 -12.66 10.67 -8.07
N ALA A 132 -13.26 11.10 -9.17
CA ALA A 132 -14.68 11.44 -9.22
C ALA A 132 -15.29 11.13 -10.60
N ILE A 133 -16.59 10.85 -10.63
CA ILE A 133 -17.38 10.73 -11.86
C ILE A 133 -18.55 11.70 -11.79
N GLY A 134 -18.63 12.65 -12.75
CA GLY A 134 -19.71 13.63 -12.78
C GLY A 134 -19.81 14.48 -11.51
N GLY A 135 -18.67 14.82 -10.91
CA GLY A 135 -18.60 15.57 -9.65
C GLY A 135 -18.86 14.73 -8.39
N ARG A 136 -19.23 13.45 -8.52
CA ARG A 136 -19.40 12.54 -7.39
C ARG A 136 -18.08 11.84 -7.08
N PRO A 137 -17.50 12.05 -5.88
CA PRO A 137 -16.24 11.42 -5.51
C PRO A 137 -16.38 9.91 -5.38
N ALA A 138 -15.30 9.18 -5.72
CA ALA A 138 -15.17 7.77 -5.39
C ALA A 138 -15.03 7.57 -3.87
N GLU A 139 -15.31 6.37 -3.39
CA GLU A 139 -15.20 6.01 -1.97
C GLU A 139 -13.72 5.83 -1.57
N VAL A 140 -12.96 6.92 -1.57
CA VAL A 140 -11.60 6.99 -1.05
C VAL A 140 -11.65 7.82 0.23
N HIS A 141 -11.30 7.21 1.36
CA HIS A 141 -11.22 7.90 2.64
C HIS A 141 -9.96 8.76 2.67
N VAL A 142 -10.13 10.07 2.84
CA VAL A 142 -8.99 10.98 2.90
C VAL A 142 -8.45 11.01 4.33
N ALA A 143 -7.15 10.76 4.47
CA ALA A 143 -6.41 10.92 5.71
C ALA A 143 -5.37 12.04 5.56
N THR A 144 -5.08 12.72 6.65
CA THR A 144 -4.08 13.81 6.71
C THR A 144 -2.78 13.39 7.35
N THR A 145 -2.82 12.34 8.16
CA THR A 145 -1.65 11.79 8.88
C THR A 145 -1.53 10.27 8.69
N ALA A 146 -0.33 9.75 8.88
CA ALA A 146 -0.09 8.30 8.85
C ALA A 146 -0.90 7.56 9.92
N GLU A 147 -1.05 8.15 11.11
CA GLU A 147 -1.86 7.59 12.20
C GLU A 147 -3.32 7.44 11.80
N GLU A 148 -3.90 8.49 11.26
CA GLU A 148 -5.28 8.48 10.77
C GLU A 148 -5.47 7.45 9.66
N ALA A 149 -4.53 7.37 8.71
CA ALA A 149 -4.61 6.42 7.61
C ALA A 149 -4.62 4.97 8.08
N VAL A 150 -3.75 4.61 9.01
CA VAL A 150 -3.70 3.26 9.56
C VAL A 150 -4.92 2.97 10.43
N ARG A 151 -5.38 3.91 11.26
CA ARG A 151 -6.61 3.76 12.03
C ARG A 151 -7.81 3.46 11.11
N LEU A 152 -8.00 4.25 10.05
CA LEU A 152 -9.07 4.03 9.07
C LEU A 152 -8.95 2.68 8.36
N ALA A 153 -7.72 2.24 8.01
CA ALA A 153 -7.50 0.95 7.36
C ALA A 153 -7.86 -0.24 8.26
N LEU A 154 -7.78 -0.08 9.57
CA LEU A 154 -8.02 -1.14 10.55
C LEU A 154 -9.45 -1.16 11.11
N GLU A 155 -10.28 -0.16 10.80
CA GLU A 155 -11.68 -0.15 11.22
C GLU A 155 -12.42 -1.40 10.73
N PRO A 156 -13.34 -1.96 11.55
CA PRO A 156 -14.16 -3.09 11.14
C PRO A 156 -14.95 -2.80 9.85
N GLU A 157 -15.15 -3.83 9.02
CA GLU A 157 -16.05 -3.73 7.89
C GLU A 157 -17.48 -3.50 8.41
N GLY A 158 -18.12 -2.42 7.95
CA GLY A 158 -19.49 -2.07 8.36
C GLY A 158 -19.62 -0.93 9.36
N ALA A 159 -18.55 -0.34 9.86
CA ALA A 159 -18.60 0.93 10.59
C ALA A 159 -18.81 2.08 9.58
N ARG A 160 -20.06 2.37 9.25
CA ARG A 160 -20.51 3.56 8.51
C ARG A 160 -21.23 4.51 9.44
#